data_71780da3ee1b538609b7dbf9c98395a9
#
_entry.id   71780da3ee1b538609b7dbf9c98395a9
#
_cell.length_a   1.000
_cell.length_b   1.000
_cell.length_c   1.000
_cell.angle_alpha   90.00
_cell.angle_beta   90.00
_cell.angle_gamma   90.00
#
_symmetry.space_group_name_H-M   'P 1'
#
loop_
_entity.id
_entity.type
_entity.pdbx_description
1 polymer ?
#
loop_
_entity_poly.entity_id
_entity_poly.type
_entity_poly.pdbx_seq_one_letter_code
_entity_poly.pdbx_strand_id
1 'polypeptide(L)'
;AKRWVLLGTDYVYPRTTNKILNYFLKSKGVAKKDIMETYTPFGHSDYQTIVADIKKFAAGKPTAVVSTINGDSNVPFYKELGNQGLKAEDIPVVAFSVGEEELRGIDTKPLVGHLAAWNYFMSVKTPENKAFIKKWNAYVKKNKLPGGSKRVTNDPMEATYIGIKMWAQAVEQAGTTNIDAVRQAIGGQTVQSPSGFEITMDAKNHHLHKPVVIGEIQEDGQFEVVWKTDGPIRAQAWSPFIPESSKKVADWTYPWVCGNCTKAKF
;
A
#
# COMPACT_ATOMS: atom_id res chain seq x y z
N ALA A 1 -18.23 0.74 -9.32
CA ALA A 1 -18.68 1.98 -8.68
C ALA A 1 -18.83 3.10 -9.71
N LYS A 2 -19.73 4.04 -9.44
CA LYS A 2 -19.94 5.27 -10.24
C LYS A 2 -19.51 6.51 -9.47
N ARG A 3 -19.42 6.43 -8.14
CA ARG A 3 -18.84 7.43 -7.25
C ARG A 3 -17.63 6.86 -6.54
N TRP A 4 -16.68 7.73 -6.25
CA TRP A 4 -15.41 7.34 -5.64
C TRP A 4 -15.06 8.28 -4.49
N VAL A 5 -14.74 7.71 -3.35
CA VAL A 5 -14.20 8.44 -2.21
C VAL A 5 -12.70 8.13 -2.16
N LEU A 6 -11.87 9.16 -2.19
CA LEU A 6 -10.42 9.08 -2.02
C LEU A 6 -10.09 9.62 -0.64
N LEU A 7 -9.91 8.72 0.33
CA LEU A 7 -9.66 9.06 1.73
C LEU A 7 -8.21 8.71 2.09
N GLY A 8 -7.45 9.64 2.61
CA GLY A 8 -6.06 9.40 2.96
C GLY A 8 -5.55 10.20 4.16
N THR A 9 -4.39 9.80 4.66
CA THR A 9 -3.62 10.61 5.59
C THR A 9 -3.07 11.85 4.87
N ASP A 10 -3.02 13.00 5.54
CA ASP A 10 -2.44 14.23 4.98
C ASP A 10 -0.90 14.12 4.92
N TYR A 11 -0.40 13.48 3.88
CA TYR A 11 0.97 13.06 3.73
C TYR A 11 1.32 12.92 2.24
N VAL A 12 2.60 12.94 1.88
CA VAL A 12 3.05 12.92 0.48
C VAL A 12 2.52 11.70 -0.29
N TYR A 13 2.56 10.51 0.30
CA TYR A 13 2.09 9.29 -0.36
C TYR A 13 0.57 9.33 -0.67
N PRO A 14 -0.36 9.57 0.28
CA PRO A 14 -1.78 9.66 -0.02
C PRO A 14 -2.12 10.79 -0.99
N ARG A 15 -1.55 11.96 -0.81
CA ARG A 15 -1.77 13.11 -1.69
C ARG A 15 -1.36 12.80 -3.13
N THR A 16 -0.19 12.18 -3.33
CA THR A 16 0.30 11.80 -4.66
C THR A 16 -0.54 10.67 -5.26
N THR A 17 -0.84 9.65 -4.48
CA THR A 17 -1.67 8.51 -4.92
C THR A 17 -3.07 8.97 -5.32
N ASN A 18 -3.74 9.77 -4.50
CA ASN A 18 -5.07 10.28 -4.80
C ASN A 18 -5.08 11.22 -5.99
N LYS A 19 -4.01 12.00 -6.19
CA LYS A 19 -3.83 12.79 -7.41
C LYS A 19 -3.77 11.91 -8.67
N ILE A 20 -2.99 10.83 -8.64
CA ILE A 20 -2.94 9.85 -9.74
C ILE A 20 -4.32 9.22 -9.97
N LEU A 21 -4.99 8.77 -8.92
CA LEU A 21 -6.33 8.19 -8.99
C LEU A 21 -7.36 9.17 -9.56
N ASN A 22 -7.30 10.42 -9.17
CA ASN A 22 -8.20 11.47 -9.68
C ASN A 22 -8.05 11.65 -11.19
N TYR A 23 -6.81 11.71 -11.69
CA TYR A 23 -6.55 11.76 -13.14
C TYR A 23 -6.98 10.46 -13.84
N PHE A 24 -6.69 9.31 -13.25
CA PHE A 24 -7.14 8.02 -13.77
C PHE A 24 -8.67 7.93 -13.86
N LEU A 25 -9.39 8.27 -12.79
CA LEU A 25 -10.86 8.24 -12.78
C LEU A 25 -11.45 9.18 -13.84
N LYS A 26 -10.91 10.38 -13.97
CA LYS A 26 -11.31 11.32 -15.02
C LYS A 26 -11.05 10.77 -16.42
N SER A 27 -9.94 10.08 -16.66
CA SER A 27 -9.66 9.43 -17.94
C SER A 27 -10.63 8.29 -18.27
N LYS A 28 -11.31 7.74 -17.24
CA LYS A 28 -12.40 6.76 -17.37
C LYS A 28 -13.81 7.40 -17.44
N GLY A 29 -13.89 8.72 -17.55
CA GLY A 29 -15.15 9.45 -17.70
C GLY A 29 -15.88 9.74 -16.38
N VAL A 30 -15.24 9.54 -15.23
CA VAL A 30 -15.83 9.89 -13.92
C VAL A 30 -15.85 11.42 -13.77
N ALA A 31 -17.04 11.98 -13.55
CA ALA A 31 -17.19 13.42 -13.38
C ALA A 31 -16.63 13.89 -12.02
N LYS A 32 -16.12 15.13 -11.97
CA LYS A 32 -15.56 15.72 -10.73
C LYS A 32 -16.53 15.63 -9.54
N LYS A 33 -17.83 15.84 -9.76
CA LYS A 33 -18.87 15.76 -8.73
C LYS A 33 -19.08 14.34 -8.15
N ASP A 34 -18.58 13.31 -8.84
CA ASP A 34 -18.68 11.92 -8.45
C ASP A 34 -17.33 11.42 -7.82
N ILE A 35 -16.45 12.35 -7.47
CA ILE A 35 -15.21 12.11 -6.73
C ILE A 35 -15.23 12.98 -5.47
N MET A 36 -15.19 12.35 -4.30
CA MET A 36 -14.99 12.97 -3.00
C MET A 36 -13.54 12.72 -2.56
N GLU A 37 -12.85 13.76 -2.13
CA GLU A 37 -11.45 13.64 -1.69
C GLU A 37 -11.31 14.26 -0.29
N THR A 38 -10.79 13.50 0.67
CA THR A 38 -10.69 13.88 2.07
C THR A 38 -9.38 13.40 2.67
N TYR A 39 -8.77 14.22 3.54
CA TYR A 39 -7.53 13.91 4.23
C TYR A 39 -7.65 14.12 5.72
N THR A 40 -6.95 13.29 6.50
CA THR A 40 -6.85 13.38 7.95
C THR A 40 -5.39 13.49 8.38
N PRO A 41 -5.07 14.18 9.49
CA PRO A 41 -3.71 14.20 10.01
C PRO A 41 -3.27 12.80 10.49
N PHE A 42 -1.97 12.60 10.65
CA PHE A 42 -1.45 11.41 11.33
C PHE A 42 -2.02 11.29 12.75
N GLY A 43 -2.33 10.06 13.16
CA GLY A 43 -2.90 9.79 14.49
C GLY A 43 -4.38 10.17 14.62
N HIS A 44 -5.05 10.54 13.54
CA HIS A 44 -6.49 10.81 13.56
C HIS A 44 -7.28 9.58 14.03
N SER A 45 -8.21 9.78 14.95
CA SER A 45 -8.95 8.69 15.60
C SER A 45 -10.47 8.86 15.58
N ASP A 46 -10.98 10.03 15.20
CA ASP A 46 -12.43 10.30 15.13
C ASP A 46 -12.91 10.31 13.66
N TYR A 47 -13.38 9.17 13.20
CA TYR A 47 -13.89 9.01 11.83
C TYR A 47 -15.42 9.12 11.71
N GLN A 48 -16.13 9.43 12.80
CA GLN A 48 -17.60 9.44 12.83
C GLN A 48 -18.20 10.33 11.73
N THR A 49 -17.76 11.58 11.65
CA THR A 49 -18.23 12.52 10.63
C THR A 49 -17.84 12.08 9.22
N ILE A 50 -16.60 11.63 9.04
CA ILE A 50 -16.09 11.20 7.71
C ILE A 50 -16.90 10.00 7.18
N VAL A 51 -17.17 9.01 8.02
CA VAL A 51 -17.96 7.83 7.62
C VAL A 51 -19.42 8.22 7.34
N ALA A 52 -20.00 9.13 8.13
CA ALA A 52 -21.33 9.68 7.85
C ALA A 52 -21.39 10.44 6.50
N ASP A 53 -20.37 11.22 6.19
CA ASP A 53 -20.26 11.93 4.90
C ASP A 53 -20.10 10.96 3.72
N ILE A 54 -19.36 9.88 3.90
CA ILE A 54 -19.26 8.79 2.91
C ILE A 54 -20.64 8.20 2.63
N LYS A 55 -21.41 7.86 3.67
CA LYS A 55 -22.79 7.35 3.52
C LYS A 55 -23.67 8.34 2.77
N LYS A 56 -23.63 9.60 3.14
CA LYS A 56 -24.40 10.66 2.47
C LYS A 56 -23.99 10.82 1.02
N PHE A 57 -22.70 10.80 0.72
CA PHE A 57 -22.19 10.90 -0.65
C PHE A 57 -22.58 9.67 -1.49
N ALA A 58 -22.65 8.49 -0.90
CA ALA A 58 -23.03 7.25 -1.57
C ALA A 58 -24.52 7.16 -1.88
N ALA A 59 -25.38 7.97 -1.25
CA ALA A 59 -26.83 7.86 -1.40
C ALA A 59 -27.26 7.90 -2.89
N GLY A 60 -27.97 6.84 -3.32
CA GLY A 60 -28.56 6.74 -4.66
C GLY A 60 -27.60 6.39 -5.81
N LYS A 61 -26.31 6.13 -5.53
CA LYS A 61 -25.35 5.67 -6.56
C LYS A 61 -24.34 4.65 -6.02
N PRO A 62 -24.01 3.62 -6.79
CA PRO A 62 -22.95 2.67 -6.43
C PRO A 62 -21.63 3.41 -6.18
N THR A 63 -21.11 3.30 -4.97
CA THR A 63 -19.93 4.05 -4.49
C THR A 63 -18.89 3.08 -3.98
N ALA A 64 -17.61 3.41 -4.16
CA ALA A 64 -16.50 2.71 -3.53
C ALA A 64 -15.56 3.73 -2.86
N VAL A 65 -14.89 3.29 -1.82
CA VAL A 65 -13.84 4.05 -1.12
C VAL A 65 -12.48 3.47 -1.51
N VAL A 66 -11.55 4.34 -1.90
CA VAL A 66 -10.13 4.00 -1.95
C VAL A 66 -9.48 4.63 -0.73
N SER A 67 -8.94 3.79 0.15
CA SER A 67 -8.28 4.23 1.38
C SER A 67 -6.76 4.22 1.21
N THR A 68 -6.16 5.38 1.43
CA THR A 68 -4.71 5.58 1.54
C THR A 68 -4.33 6.09 2.95
N ILE A 69 -5.13 5.70 3.95
CA ILE A 69 -4.84 5.97 5.37
C ILE A 69 -3.63 5.14 5.78
N ASN A 70 -2.69 5.75 6.51
CA ASN A 70 -1.47 5.09 6.96
C ASN A 70 -1.51 4.71 8.45
N GLY A 71 -0.92 3.54 8.75
CA GLY A 71 -0.60 3.10 10.11
C GLY A 71 -1.81 2.97 11.03
N ASP A 72 -1.63 3.35 12.30
CA ASP A 72 -2.59 3.14 13.37
C ASP A 72 -3.95 3.82 13.16
N SER A 73 -4.02 4.86 12.31
CA SER A 73 -5.28 5.52 11.94
C SER A 73 -6.25 4.62 11.17
N ASN A 74 -5.78 3.48 10.62
CA ASN A 74 -6.65 2.49 10.01
C ASN A 74 -7.57 1.82 11.05
N VAL A 75 -7.07 1.57 12.26
CA VAL A 75 -7.84 0.91 13.33
C VAL A 75 -9.14 1.66 13.64
N PRO A 76 -9.14 2.96 14.02
CA PRO A 76 -10.37 3.71 14.29
C PRO A 76 -11.23 3.89 13.03
N PHE A 77 -10.65 4.00 11.84
CA PHE A 77 -11.42 4.09 10.60
C PHE A 77 -12.26 2.83 10.36
N TYR A 78 -11.63 1.66 10.38
CA TYR A 78 -12.34 0.39 10.16
C TYR A 78 -13.34 0.08 11.29
N LYS A 79 -13.00 0.40 12.54
CA LYS A 79 -13.92 0.29 13.65
C LYS A 79 -15.19 1.12 13.40
N GLU A 80 -15.02 2.34 12.91
CA GLU A 80 -16.15 3.22 12.64
C GLU A 80 -16.97 2.78 11.43
N LEU A 81 -16.36 2.22 10.41
CA LEU A 81 -17.09 1.55 9.30
C LEU A 81 -18.05 0.49 9.86
N GLY A 82 -17.53 -0.39 10.72
CA GLY A 82 -18.31 -1.43 11.39
C GLY A 82 -19.42 -0.85 12.27
N ASN A 83 -19.12 0.16 13.09
CA ASN A 83 -20.08 0.81 13.99
C ASN A 83 -21.27 1.43 13.23
N GLN A 84 -21.01 2.03 12.07
CA GLN A 84 -22.05 2.63 11.23
C GLN A 84 -22.69 1.66 10.23
N GLY A 85 -22.29 0.37 10.27
CA GLY A 85 -22.85 -0.67 9.46
C GLY A 85 -22.57 -0.54 7.95
N LEU A 86 -21.40 0.05 7.59
CA LEU A 86 -20.94 0.07 6.20
C LEU A 86 -20.34 -1.30 5.85
N LYS A 87 -21.09 -2.07 5.06
CA LYS A 87 -20.68 -3.38 4.59
C LYS A 87 -20.01 -3.28 3.22
N ALA A 88 -19.15 -4.22 2.91
CA ALA A 88 -18.45 -4.31 1.63
C ALA A 88 -19.41 -4.46 0.43
N GLU A 89 -20.54 -5.12 0.63
CA GLU A 89 -21.59 -5.28 -0.39
C GLU A 89 -22.25 -3.95 -0.80
N ASP A 90 -22.34 -3.00 0.13
CA ASP A 90 -22.95 -1.69 -0.10
C ASP A 90 -21.95 -0.65 -0.58
N ILE A 91 -20.86 -0.48 0.17
CA ILE A 91 -19.80 0.50 -0.08
C ILE A 91 -18.44 -0.18 0.14
N PRO A 92 -17.90 -0.88 -0.87
CA PRO A 92 -16.61 -1.54 -0.74
C PRO A 92 -15.49 -0.53 -0.50
N VAL A 93 -14.60 -0.87 0.41
CA VAL A 93 -13.32 -0.18 0.63
C VAL A 93 -12.22 -0.97 -0.04
N VAL A 94 -11.37 -0.31 -0.82
CA VAL A 94 -10.10 -0.86 -1.33
C VAL A 94 -8.98 -0.07 -0.67
N ALA A 95 -8.24 -0.69 0.23
CA ALA A 95 -7.13 -0.07 0.93
C ALA A 95 -5.80 -0.30 0.21
N PHE A 96 -4.92 0.71 0.23
CA PHE A 96 -3.57 0.63 -0.33
C PHE A 96 -2.49 0.64 0.76
N SER A 97 -2.87 0.59 2.02
CA SER A 97 -1.97 0.62 3.19
C SER A 97 -2.55 -0.18 4.36
N VAL A 98 -3.22 -1.30 4.08
CA VAL A 98 -3.75 -2.22 5.09
C VAL A 98 -3.29 -3.64 4.78
N GLY A 99 -2.69 -4.26 5.76
CA GLY A 99 -2.30 -5.66 5.74
C GLY A 99 -2.66 -6.35 7.05
N GLU A 100 -2.08 -7.49 7.27
CA GLU A 100 -2.38 -8.35 8.42
C GLU A 100 -2.03 -7.68 9.76
N GLU A 101 -1.03 -6.80 9.79
CA GLU A 101 -0.62 -6.14 11.05
C GLU A 101 -1.68 -5.12 11.49
N GLU A 102 -2.26 -4.36 10.58
CA GLU A 102 -3.33 -3.38 10.87
C GLU A 102 -4.60 -4.08 11.35
N LEU A 103 -4.90 -5.27 10.81
CA LEU A 103 -6.11 -6.03 11.18
C LEU A 103 -6.01 -6.72 12.54
N ARG A 104 -4.82 -6.93 13.08
CA ARG A 104 -4.62 -7.65 14.36
C ARG A 104 -5.29 -7.01 15.58
N GLY A 105 -5.57 -5.72 15.53
CA GLY A 105 -6.19 -4.99 16.65
C GLY A 105 -7.66 -4.67 16.46
N ILE A 106 -8.31 -5.22 15.43
CA ILE A 106 -9.66 -4.87 15.00
C ILE A 106 -10.56 -6.09 15.03
N ASP A 107 -11.85 -5.91 15.35
CA ASP A 107 -12.87 -6.92 15.04
C ASP A 107 -13.08 -6.93 13.52
N THR A 108 -12.68 -8.01 12.88
CA THR A 108 -12.72 -8.15 11.43
C THR A 108 -14.06 -8.64 10.88
N LYS A 109 -14.94 -9.18 11.72
CA LYS A 109 -16.25 -9.68 11.28
C LYS A 109 -17.06 -8.68 10.45
N PRO A 110 -17.24 -7.42 10.87
CA PRO A 110 -17.96 -6.44 10.07
C PRO A 110 -17.20 -5.97 8.83
N LEU A 111 -15.94 -6.36 8.67
CA LEU A 111 -15.04 -5.91 7.60
C LEU A 111 -14.85 -6.95 6.49
N VAL A 112 -15.38 -8.14 6.65
CA VAL A 112 -15.30 -9.21 5.66
C VAL A 112 -15.85 -8.71 4.32
N GLY A 113 -15.10 -8.98 3.23
CA GLY A 113 -15.44 -8.54 1.89
C GLY A 113 -14.83 -7.20 1.47
N HIS A 114 -14.33 -6.37 2.40
CA HIS A 114 -13.50 -5.23 2.01
C HIS A 114 -12.14 -5.69 1.47
N LEU A 115 -11.55 -4.91 0.60
CA LEU A 115 -10.38 -5.27 -0.18
C LEU A 115 -9.13 -4.49 0.25
N ALA A 116 -7.97 -5.10 0.04
CA ALA A 116 -6.69 -4.41 0.05
C ALA A 116 -5.91 -4.76 -1.22
N ALA A 117 -5.16 -3.79 -1.75
CA ALA A 117 -4.31 -3.98 -2.93
C ALA A 117 -2.86 -3.70 -2.54
N TRP A 118 -2.05 -4.75 -2.57
CA TRP A 118 -0.61 -4.68 -2.27
C TRP A 118 0.19 -5.62 -3.18
N ASN A 119 1.46 -5.83 -2.87
CA ASN A 119 2.32 -6.73 -3.65
C ASN A 119 2.47 -8.11 -2.98
N TYR A 120 2.05 -8.24 -1.72
CA TYR A 120 2.16 -9.45 -0.93
C TYR A 120 1.13 -9.47 0.20
N PHE A 121 0.60 -10.66 0.50
CA PHE A 121 -0.12 -10.98 1.73
C PHE A 121 0.44 -12.27 2.34
N MET A 122 0.37 -12.40 3.67
CA MET A 122 0.84 -13.59 4.39
C MET A 122 0.15 -14.87 3.91
N SER A 123 -1.07 -14.77 3.45
CA SER A 123 -1.90 -15.87 2.94
C SER A 123 -1.52 -16.39 1.55
N VAL A 124 -0.57 -15.74 0.85
CA VAL A 124 -0.11 -16.19 -0.47
C VAL A 124 0.44 -17.62 -0.40
N LYS A 125 -0.12 -18.51 -1.24
CA LYS A 125 0.14 -19.95 -1.20
C LYS A 125 1.30 -20.34 -2.13
N THR A 126 2.54 -20.02 -1.72
CA THR A 126 3.76 -20.40 -2.45
C THR A 126 4.73 -21.14 -1.53
N PRO A 127 5.60 -22.00 -2.06
CA PRO A 127 6.68 -22.63 -1.28
C PRO A 127 7.62 -21.61 -0.65
N GLU A 128 7.93 -20.53 -1.38
CA GLU A 128 8.78 -19.43 -0.95
C GLU A 128 8.18 -18.72 0.25
N ASN A 129 6.88 -18.46 0.23
CA ASN A 129 6.18 -17.84 1.35
C ASN A 129 6.17 -18.74 2.60
N LYS A 130 5.93 -20.03 2.42
CA LYS A 130 6.01 -20.99 3.53
C LYS A 130 7.39 -20.97 4.18
N ALA A 131 8.45 -20.92 3.37
CA ALA A 131 9.83 -20.84 3.86
C ALA A 131 10.10 -19.49 4.56
N PHE A 132 9.59 -18.39 4.03
CA PHE A 132 9.70 -17.05 4.63
C PHE A 132 9.00 -16.98 5.99
N ILE A 133 7.76 -17.42 6.08
CA ILE A 133 6.98 -17.45 7.34
C ILE A 133 7.67 -18.36 8.37
N LYS A 134 8.19 -19.52 7.94
CA LYS A 134 8.95 -20.43 8.84
C LYS A 134 10.17 -19.74 9.44
N LYS A 135 10.95 -19.01 8.61
CA LYS A 135 12.12 -18.24 9.09
C LYS A 135 11.70 -17.12 10.03
N TRP A 136 10.64 -16.40 9.71
CA TRP A 136 10.09 -15.35 10.55
C TRP A 136 9.69 -15.89 11.94
N ASN A 137 8.90 -16.94 11.97
CA ASN A 137 8.45 -17.56 13.23
C ASN A 137 9.62 -18.07 14.08
N ALA A 138 10.65 -18.66 13.46
CA ALA A 138 11.87 -19.09 14.14
C ALA A 138 12.62 -17.87 14.74
N TYR A 139 12.71 -16.77 14.00
CA TYR A 139 13.33 -15.53 14.48
C TYR A 139 12.55 -14.92 15.65
N VAL A 140 11.23 -14.84 15.55
CA VAL A 140 10.34 -14.34 16.62
C VAL A 140 10.54 -15.16 17.91
N LYS A 141 10.54 -16.48 17.79
CA LYS A 141 10.75 -17.40 18.93
C LYS A 141 12.14 -17.24 19.54
N LYS A 142 13.19 -17.25 18.72
CA LYS A 142 14.58 -17.12 19.16
C LYS A 142 14.83 -15.82 19.93
N ASN A 143 14.28 -14.71 19.44
CA ASN A 143 14.48 -13.39 20.01
C ASN A 143 13.41 -12.96 21.01
N LYS A 144 12.45 -13.85 21.33
CA LYS A 144 11.36 -13.59 22.28
C LYS A 144 10.61 -12.28 21.99
N LEU A 145 10.30 -12.03 20.71
CA LEU A 145 9.68 -10.77 20.33
C LEU A 145 8.26 -10.64 20.94
N PRO A 146 7.86 -9.43 21.37
CA PRO A 146 6.51 -9.19 21.86
C PRO A 146 5.45 -9.66 20.85
N GLY A 147 4.35 -10.23 21.33
CA GLY A 147 3.30 -10.80 20.47
C GLY A 147 3.52 -12.26 20.06
N GLY A 148 4.76 -12.78 20.18
CA GLY A 148 5.08 -14.20 19.98
C GLY A 148 4.49 -14.78 18.70
N SER A 149 3.81 -15.94 18.80
CA SER A 149 3.21 -16.63 17.65
C SER A 149 2.06 -15.88 16.95
N LYS A 150 1.58 -14.78 17.54
CA LYS A 150 0.56 -13.92 16.93
C LYS A 150 1.14 -12.90 15.94
N ARG A 151 2.48 -12.86 15.80
CA ARG A 151 3.10 -11.98 14.81
C ARG A 151 2.85 -12.47 13.40
N VAL A 152 2.59 -11.52 12.52
CA VAL A 152 2.30 -11.76 11.10
C VAL A 152 3.47 -11.32 10.23
N THR A 153 3.44 -11.68 8.96
CA THR A 153 4.21 -11.05 7.88
C THR A 153 3.26 -10.17 7.07
N ASN A 154 3.78 -9.12 6.44
CA ASN A 154 3.02 -8.21 5.59
C ASN A 154 3.90 -7.70 4.43
N ASP A 155 3.33 -6.92 3.52
CA ASP A 155 4.04 -6.41 2.34
C ASP A 155 5.30 -5.59 2.68
N PRO A 156 5.30 -4.62 3.62
CA PRO A 156 6.52 -3.89 3.98
C PRO A 156 7.66 -4.79 4.51
N MET A 157 7.32 -5.86 5.22
CA MET A 157 8.32 -6.83 5.71
C MET A 157 8.89 -7.64 4.56
N GLU A 158 8.06 -8.10 3.64
CA GLU A 158 8.49 -8.81 2.43
C GLU A 158 9.39 -7.91 1.58
N ALA A 159 8.98 -6.67 1.34
CA ALA A 159 9.76 -5.70 0.59
C ALA A 159 11.13 -5.44 1.22
N THR A 160 11.20 -5.29 2.54
CA THR A 160 12.46 -5.13 3.28
C THR A 160 13.33 -6.37 3.15
N TYR A 161 12.75 -7.57 3.29
CA TYR A 161 13.49 -8.83 3.19
C TYR A 161 14.13 -9.01 1.81
N ILE A 162 13.41 -8.77 0.73
CA ILE A 162 13.96 -8.89 -0.63
C ILE A 162 14.95 -7.75 -0.92
N GLY A 163 14.69 -6.54 -0.44
CA GLY A 163 15.59 -5.40 -0.60
C GLY A 163 16.97 -5.65 0.03
N ILE A 164 17.01 -6.19 1.24
CA ILE A 164 18.28 -6.57 1.91
C ILE A 164 19.02 -7.66 1.15
N LYS A 165 18.31 -8.64 0.60
CA LYS A 165 18.93 -9.70 -0.24
C LYS A 165 19.55 -9.12 -1.51
N MET A 166 18.83 -8.24 -2.21
CA MET A 166 19.37 -7.56 -3.40
C MET A 166 20.56 -6.69 -3.07
N TRP A 167 20.53 -5.99 -1.93
CA TRP A 167 21.68 -5.21 -1.46
C TRP A 167 22.90 -6.10 -1.21
N ALA A 168 22.73 -7.24 -0.53
CA ALA A 168 23.82 -8.18 -0.30
C ALA A 168 24.42 -8.71 -1.61
N GLN A 169 23.58 -9.12 -2.57
CA GLN A 169 24.04 -9.53 -3.92
C GLN A 169 24.82 -8.40 -4.61
N ALA A 170 24.35 -7.15 -4.49
CA ALA A 170 25.02 -6.00 -5.10
C ALA A 170 26.37 -5.71 -4.43
N VAL A 171 26.49 -5.88 -3.10
CA VAL A 171 27.78 -5.76 -2.38
C VAL A 171 28.76 -6.86 -2.82
N GLU A 172 28.30 -8.09 -2.93
CA GLU A 172 29.10 -9.22 -3.43
C GLU A 172 29.60 -8.96 -4.85
N GLN A 173 28.73 -8.52 -5.74
CA GLN A 173 29.07 -8.17 -7.13
C GLN A 173 30.05 -7.00 -7.20
N ALA A 174 29.86 -5.97 -6.39
CA ALA A 174 30.71 -4.78 -6.37
C ALA A 174 32.07 -5.02 -5.67
N GLY A 175 32.17 -6.07 -4.85
CA GLY A 175 33.35 -6.36 -4.01
C GLY A 175 33.62 -5.29 -2.94
N THR A 176 32.66 -4.43 -2.64
CA THR A 176 32.78 -3.30 -1.71
C THR A 176 31.43 -2.83 -1.21
N THR A 177 31.41 -2.14 -0.06
CA THR A 177 30.24 -1.43 0.48
C THR A 177 30.19 0.05 0.08
N ASN A 178 31.06 0.50 -0.84
CA ASN A 178 30.99 1.86 -1.35
C ASN A 178 29.63 2.14 -1.98
N ILE A 179 29.01 3.26 -1.59
CA ILE A 179 27.64 3.60 -1.96
C ILE A 179 27.43 3.64 -3.48
N ASP A 180 28.33 4.30 -4.21
CA ASP A 180 28.17 4.47 -5.66
C ASP A 180 28.38 3.15 -6.41
N ALA A 181 29.34 2.34 -5.99
CA ALA A 181 29.58 1.01 -6.55
C ALA A 181 28.36 0.07 -6.33
N VAL A 182 27.80 0.06 -5.11
CA VAL A 182 26.63 -0.74 -4.79
C VAL A 182 25.38 -0.25 -5.54
N ARG A 183 25.20 1.08 -5.66
CA ARG A 183 24.09 1.66 -6.46
C ARG A 183 24.15 1.26 -7.94
N GLN A 184 25.35 1.15 -8.49
CA GLN A 184 25.50 0.66 -9.87
C GLN A 184 25.23 -0.83 -9.97
N ALA A 185 25.72 -1.63 -9.02
CA ALA A 185 25.58 -3.09 -9.02
C ALA A 185 24.17 -3.58 -8.70
N ILE A 186 23.33 -2.78 -7.97
CA ILE A 186 21.98 -3.21 -7.57
C ILE A 186 20.97 -3.15 -8.72
N GLY A 187 21.23 -2.32 -9.73
CA GLY A 187 20.39 -2.26 -10.93
C GLY A 187 20.41 -3.57 -11.70
N GLY A 188 19.24 -4.16 -11.93
CA GLY A 188 19.11 -5.46 -12.60
C GLY A 188 19.25 -6.68 -11.68
N GLN A 189 19.53 -6.52 -10.39
CA GLN A 189 19.50 -7.64 -9.44
C GLN A 189 18.13 -8.29 -9.40
N THR A 190 18.10 -9.62 -9.25
CA THR A 190 16.85 -10.39 -9.12
C THR A 190 16.87 -11.22 -7.85
N VAL A 191 15.68 -11.42 -7.28
CA VAL A 191 15.46 -12.26 -6.10
C VAL A 191 14.14 -12.99 -6.24
N GLN A 192 14.14 -14.28 -5.94
CA GLN A 192 12.91 -15.05 -5.76
C GLN A 192 12.20 -14.58 -4.49
N SER A 193 11.00 -14.02 -4.68
CA SER A 193 10.20 -13.40 -3.61
C SER A 193 9.23 -14.40 -2.97
N PRO A 194 8.86 -14.19 -1.69
CA PRO A 194 7.72 -14.85 -1.07
C PRO A 194 6.42 -14.78 -1.87
N SER A 195 6.22 -13.73 -2.68
CA SER A 195 5.05 -13.62 -3.58
C SER A 195 4.99 -14.72 -4.65
N GLY A 196 6.06 -15.51 -4.82
CA GLY A 196 6.16 -16.57 -5.83
C GLY A 196 6.71 -16.13 -7.18
N PHE A 197 7.12 -14.88 -7.30
CA PHE A 197 7.69 -14.33 -8.53
C PHE A 197 9.16 -13.98 -8.35
N GLU A 198 9.91 -14.02 -9.43
CA GLU A 198 11.22 -13.39 -9.49
C GLU A 198 11.03 -11.87 -9.62
N ILE A 199 11.59 -11.14 -8.68
CA ILE A 199 11.48 -9.68 -8.56
C ILE A 199 12.79 -9.06 -9.04
N THR A 200 12.69 -8.05 -9.90
CA THR A 200 13.83 -7.36 -10.50
C THR A 200 13.91 -5.91 -10.04
N MET A 201 15.11 -5.44 -9.71
CA MET A 201 15.40 -4.03 -9.47
C MET A 201 15.54 -3.29 -10.82
N ASP A 202 14.70 -2.30 -11.08
CA ASP A 202 14.84 -1.45 -12.28
C ASP A 202 16.14 -0.62 -12.18
N ALA A 203 17.00 -0.78 -13.18
CA ALA A 203 18.32 -0.14 -13.18
C ALA A 203 18.25 1.40 -13.34
N LYS A 204 17.11 1.96 -13.82
CA LYS A 204 16.97 3.39 -14.10
C LYS A 204 16.41 4.17 -12.91
N ASN A 205 15.55 3.54 -12.12
CA ASN A 205 14.81 4.23 -11.05
C ASN A 205 14.91 3.56 -9.69
N HIS A 206 15.57 2.39 -9.60
CA HIS A 206 15.75 1.58 -8.39
C HIS A 206 14.42 1.20 -7.70
N HIS A 207 13.35 1.08 -8.48
CA HIS A 207 12.10 0.48 -8.03
C HIS A 207 12.05 -0.99 -8.40
N LEU A 208 11.29 -1.77 -7.65
CA LEU A 208 11.11 -3.19 -7.92
C LEU A 208 9.98 -3.43 -8.92
N HIS A 209 10.21 -4.31 -9.88
CA HIS A 209 9.14 -4.91 -10.67
C HIS A 209 8.44 -5.94 -9.79
N LYS A 210 7.24 -5.65 -9.32
CA LYS A 210 6.48 -6.49 -8.38
C LYS A 210 5.09 -6.84 -8.93
N PRO A 211 4.50 -7.98 -8.53
CA PRO A 211 3.11 -8.25 -8.83
C PRO A 211 2.20 -7.30 -8.06
N VAL A 212 0.97 -7.18 -8.51
CA VAL A 212 -0.13 -6.62 -7.70
C VAL A 212 -1.03 -7.78 -7.27
N VAL A 213 -1.40 -7.78 -6.01
CA VAL A 213 -2.29 -8.75 -5.39
C VAL A 213 -3.45 -8.01 -4.74
N ILE A 214 -4.68 -8.45 -5.00
CA ILE A 214 -5.86 -7.96 -4.29
C ILE A 214 -6.31 -9.06 -3.35
N GLY A 215 -6.34 -8.72 -2.06
CA GLY A 215 -6.81 -9.57 -0.99
C GLY A 215 -8.13 -9.07 -0.43
N GLU A 216 -9.03 -10.00 -0.12
CA GLU A 216 -10.28 -9.75 0.58
C GLU A 216 -10.11 -10.06 2.07
N ILE A 217 -10.52 -9.14 2.93
CA ILE A 217 -10.45 -9.30 4.38
C ILE A 217 -11.32 -10.47 4.83
N GLN A 218 -10.73 -11.38 5.60
CA GLN A 218 -11.39 -12.53 6.20
C GLN A 218 -11.62 -12.34 7.70
N GLU A 219 -12.51 -13.14 8.28
CA GLU A 219 -12.90 -13.06 9.70
C GLU A 219 -11.71 -13.29 10.65
N ASP A 220 -10.71 -14.07 10.23
CA ASP A 220 -9.51 -14.38 11.02
C ASP A 220 -8.42 -13.32 10.95
N GLY A 221 -8.68 -12.19 10.27
CA GLY A 221 -7.71 -11.10 10.06
C GLY A 221 -6.64 -11.39 9.02
N GLN A 222 -6.83 -12.44 8.22
CA GLN A 222 -6.03 -12.72 7.03
C GLN A 222 -6.73 -12.21 5.77
N PHE A 223 -6.09 -12.39 4.63
CA PHE A 223 -6.65 -12.02 3.33
C PHE A 223 -6.81 -13.26 2.44
N GLU A 224 -7.95 -13.40 1.82
CA GLU A 224 -8.09 -14.29 0.67
C GLU A 224 -7.65 -13.55 -0.59
N VAL A 225 -6.72 -14.13 -1.34
CA VAL A 225 -6.27 -13.55 -2.61
C VAL A 225 -7.35 -13.79 -3.66
N VAL A 226 -8.07 -12.73 -4.03
CA VAL A 226 -9.17 -12.77 -5.00
C VAL A 226 -8.74 -12.39 -6.41
N TRP A 227 -7.60 -11.70 -6.54
CA TRP A 227 -7.02 -11.35 -7.83
C TRP A 227 -5.53 -11.08 -7.70
N LYS A 228 -4.78 -11.37 -8.76
CA LYS A 228 -3.37 -11.02 -8.89
C LYS A 228 -2.99 -10.81 -10.35
N THR A 229 -1.91 -10.10 -10.61
CA THR A 229 -1.30 -10.03 -11.95
C THR A 229 -0.66 -11.36 -12.32
N ASP A 230 -0.56 -11.65 -13.62
CA ASP A 230 0.10 -12.87 -14.12
C ASP A 230 1.62 -12.88 -13.88
N GLY A 231 2.20 -11.71 -13.64
CA GLY A 231 3.63 -11.53 -13.35
C GLY A 231 3.93 -10.17 -12.76
N PRO A 232 5.22 -9.89 -12.48
CA PRO A 232 5.67 -8.59 -12.01
C PRO A 232 5.34 -7.48 -13.02
N ILE A 233 4.80 -6.38 -12.53
CA ILE A 233 4.58 -5.18 -13.33
C ILE A 233 5.85 -4.35 -13.33
N ARG A 234 6.26 -3.89 -14.52
CA ARG A 234 7.41 -3.01 -14.64
C ARG A 234 7.21 -1.73 -13.84
N ALA A 235 8.18 -1.40 -13.01
CA ALA A 235 8.20 -0.17 -12.24
C ALA A 235 8.26 1.06 -13.17
N GLN A 236 7.38 2.02 -12.91
CA GLN A 236 7.34 3.30 -13.63
C GLN A 236 7.59 4.43 -12.62
N ALA A 237 8.62 5.22 -12.86
CA ALA A 237 8.95 6.35 -11.98
C ALA A 237 7.88 7.47 -12.04
N TRP A 238 7.15 7.56 -13.15
CA TRP A 238 6.22 8.65 -13.43
C TRP A 238 4.86 8.12 -13.87
N SER A 239 3.79 8.72 -13.35
CA SER A 239 2.43 8.31 -13.71
C SER A 239 2.12 8.65 -15.16
N PRO A 240 1.59 7.70 -15.96
CA PRO A 240 1.13 7.97 -17.32
C PRO A 240 -0.16 8.80 -17.38
N PHE A 241 -0.88 8.92 -16.26
CA PHE A 241 -2.16 9.63 -16.20
C PHE A 241 -2.01 11.12 -15.92
N ILE A 242 -0.92 11.54 -15.28
CA ILE A 242 -0.67 12.97 -14.97
C ILE A 242 0.16 13.59 -16.09
N PRO A 243 -0.38 14.61 -16.79
CA PRO A 243 0.38 15.31 -17.82
C PRO A 243 1.72 15.84 -17.28
N GLU A 244 2.78 15.62 -18.03
CA GLU A 244 4.14 16.07 -17.69
C GLU A 244 4.63 15.63 -16.28
N SER A 245 4.19 14.46 -15.83
CA SER A 245 4.51 13.96 -14.46
C SER A 245 6.02 13.94 -14.18
N SER A 246 6.87 13.68 -15.18
CA SER A 246 8.33 13.69 -15.04
C SER A 246 8.94 15.06 -14.73
N LYS A 247 8.19 16.13 -14.92
CA LYS A 247 8.60 17.52 -14.61
C LYS A 247 8.04 18.01 -13.26
N LYS A 248 7.29 17.17 -12.54
CA LYS A 248 6.61 17.53 -11.30
C LYS A 248 7.33 16.92 -10.10
N VAL A 249 7.18 17.59 -8.97
CA VAL A 249 7.57 17.08 -7.64
C VAL A 249 6.31 16.64 -6.89
N ALA A 250 6.50 15.92 -5.79
CA ALA A 250 5.41 15.57 -4.89
C ALA A 250 4.91 16.83 -4.15
N ASP A 251 3.89 17.47 -4.68
CA ASP A 251 3.35 18.78 -4.26
C ASP A 251 2.07 18.59 -3.42
N TRP A 252 2.15 17.84 -2.33
CA TRP A 252 1.02 17.62 -1.43
C TRP A 252 0.75 18.81 -0.48
N THR A 253 1.73 19.65 -0.24
CA THR A 253 1.55 20.94 0.45
C THR A 253 1.71 22.09 -0.54
N TYR A 254 0.87 23.14 -0.45
CA TYR A 254 1.00 24.33 -1.27
C TYR A 254 0.94 25.59 -0.38
N PRO A 255 1.87 26.53 -0.56
CA PRO A 255 3.09 26.40 -1.38
C PRO A 255 4.03 25.32 -0.82
N TRP A 256 4.67 24.57 -1.72
CA TRP A 256 5.63 23.55 -1.30
C TRP A 256 6.88 24.20 -0.71
N VAL A 257 7.24 23.79 0.51
CA VAL A 257 8.42 24.31 1.22
C VAL A 257 9.42 23.17 1.42
N CYS A 258 10.59 23.30 0.80
CA CYS A 258 11.68 22.36 1.03
C CYS A 258 12.54 22.83 2.21
N GLY A 259 12.49 22.09 3.35
CA GLY A 259 13.27 22.42 4.55
C GLY A 259 14.80 22.39 4.35
N ASN A 260 15.29 21.61 3.38
CA ASN A 260 16.71 21.44 3.11
C ASN A 260 17.17 22.02 1.76
N CYS A 261 16.27 22.60 0.97
CA CYS A 261 16.59 23.13 -0.35
C CYS A 261 16.78 24.65 -0.27
N THR A 262 17.98 25.11 0.02
CA THR A 262 18.26 26.55 0.19
C THR A 262 18.14 27.39 -1.08
N LYS A 263 18.07 26.80 -2.26
CA LYS A 263 18.11 27.53 -3.54
C LYS A 263 17.21 26.98 -4.67
N ALA A 264 16.47 25.91 -4.49
CA ALA A 264 15.62 25.39 -5.55
C ALA A 264 14.24 26.08 -5.52
N LYS A 265 13.94 26.81 -6.57
CA LYS A 265 12.57 27.22 -6.90
C LYS A 265 11.94 26.07 -7.69
N PHE A 266 10.96 25.41 -7.15
CA PHE A 266 10.20 24.34 -7.81
C PHE A 266 8.93 24.90 -8.47
#